data_a3cc3ececcda852d1e660659cb981e8c
#
_entry.id   a3cc3ececcda852d1e660659cb981e8c
#
_cell.length_a   1.000
_cell.length_b   1.000
_cell.length_c   1.000
_cell.angle_alpha   90.00
_cell.angle_beta   90.00
_cell.angle_gamma   90.00
#
_symmetry.space_group_name_H-M   'P 1'
#
loop_
_entity.id
_entity.type
_entity.pdbx_description
1 polymer ?
#
loop_
_entity_poly.entity_id
_entity_poly.type
_entity_poly.pdbx_seq_one_letter_code
_entity_poly.pdbx_strand_id
1 'polypeptide(L)'
;MSPALGQSSKYTSTYNSAGLQDYQMIFLNAFARYYRDFGNKVFLENYWSKVKVGVEAILPLVDSSSGLVSGSFFLGDSNGTAASSLFVYSLNQMSQIAEEVGEKDTASSWRSIAAGVHKSINEKLWSEKLGTYIDSTSSRNQTSLASTAWAILANVANTTQAESALAAISSLRNGIGYKTKSNSQSDTELAPFISGFLLEAALQHSRASANHNSSSSAVISTLLSHLWPAMITNEEYSTGTAWEYVFPDGRPGLDLYTSHAHPWGAAPTFALTEYVLGIQPSSPGFSEWNFQPALLTPDVSWAKGKVPTPHGSIDASWKLNRQKNEIGMEICSPIGTSGTIRLPFAVSSYKLDGTQHAVDSDKFELKVKAGKCSSVTVSFAKTL
;
A
#
# COMPACT_ATOMS: atom_id res chain seq x y z
N MET A 1 13.78 13.74 2.40
CA MET A 1 12.67 14.26 3.23
C MET A 1 12.26 15.61 2.70
N SER A 2 10.97 15.84 2.42
CA SER A 2 10.52 17.17 2.09
C SER A 2 10.67 18.06 3.33
N PRO A 3 11.39 19.16 3.28
CA PRO A 3 11.57 20.05 4.42
C PRO A 3 10.30 20.87 4.77
N ALA A 4 9.19 20.59 4.11
CA ALA A 4 8.02 21.47 4.11
C ALA A 4 7.20 21.44 5.40
N LEU A 5 7.34 20.44 6.24
CA LEU A 5 6.55 20.35 7.46
C LEU A 5 7.33 20.86 8.66
N GLY A 6 6.89 21.99 9.17
CA GLY A 6 7.45 22.67 10.32
C GLY A 6 8.23 23.94 10.01
N GLN A 7 8.24 24.38 8.76
CA GLN A 7 8.88 25.64 8.39
C GLN A 7 7.82 26.75 8.13
N SER A 8 8.25 27.99 8.24
CA SER A 8 7.39 29.17 8.11
C SER A 8 6.65 29.20 6.77
N SER A 9 5.51 29.87 6.72
CA SER A 9 4.73 30.11 5.50
C SER A 9 5.55 30.64 4.31
N LYS A 10 6.66 31.32 4.61
CA LYS A 10 7.60 31.85 3.63
C LYS A 10 8.41 30.74 2.93
N TYR A 11 8.68 29.63 3.62
CA TYR A 11 9.39 28.48 3.07
C TYR A 11 8.46 27.59 2.24
N THR A 12 7.22 27.44 2.68
CA THR A 12 6.18 26.72 1.96
C THR A 12 5.84 27.42 0.63
N SER A 13 5.78 28.74 0.59
CA SER A 13 5.52 29.48 -0.65
C SER A 13 6.66 29.42 -1.66
N THR A 14 7.91 29.39 -1.18
CA THR A 14 9.09 29.28 -2.06
C THR A 14 9.27 27.84 -2.57
N TYR A 15 8.90 26.86 -1.79
CA TYR A 15 8.94 25.45 -2.19
C TYR A 15 7.75 25.09 -3.11
N ASN A 16 6.59 25.73 -2.94
CA ASN A 16 5.42 25.56 -3.81
C ASN A 16 5.65 26.13 -5.22
N SER A 17 6.56 27.08 -5.40
CA SER A 17 6.92 27.58 -6.72
C SER A 17 7.89 26.69 -7.51
N ALA A 18 8.58 25.76 -6.81
CA ALA A 18 9.48 24.74 -7.40
C ALA A 18 9.13 23.32 -6.93
N GLY A 19 8.05 23.16 -6.15
CA GLY A 19 7.85 22.06 -5.26
C GLY A 19 7.01 20.93 -5.80
N LEU A 20 7.35 19.78 -5.34
CA LEU A 20 6.65 18.53 -5.56
C LEU A 20 5.63 18.36 -4.43
N GLN A 21 4.36 18.72 -4.68
CA GLN A 21 3.31 18.76 -3.65
C GLN A 21 2.90 17.36 -3.18
N ASP A 22 3.15 16.33 -3.97
CA ASP A 22 2.98 14.93 -3.56
C ASP A 22 3.91 14.53 -2.41
N TYR A 23 5.10 15.14 -2.28
CA TYR A 23 5.95 14.92 -1.12
C TYR A 23 5.34 15.43 0.20
N GLN A 24 4.53 16.50 0.14
CA GLN A 24 3.77 16.95 1.32
C GLN A 24 2.70 15.91 1.70
N MET A 25 1.98 15.38 0.71
CA MET A 25 0.99 14.33 0.92
C MET A 25 1.63 13.04 1.47
N ILE A 26 2.78 12.62 0.92
CA ILE A 26 3.53 11.47 1.41
C ILE A 26 4.01 11.67 2.85
N PHE A 27 4.42 12.90 3.21
CA PHE A 27 4.78 13.18 4.60
C PHE A 27 3.57 13.05 5.53
N LEU A 28 2.38 13.56 5.15
CA LEU A 28 1.16 13.41 5.95
C LEU A 28 0.83 11.92 6.15
N ASN A 29 1.01 11.12 5.11
CA ASN A 29 0.82 9.67 5.20
C ASN A 29 1.86 9.00 6.11
N ALA A 30 3.12 9.42 6.06
CA ALA A 30 4.16 8.93 6.96
C ALA A 30 3.86 9.28 8.42
N PHE A 31 3.32 10.49 8.69
CA PHE A 31 2.88 10.89 10.02
C PHE A 31 1.73 10.01 10.53
N ALA A 32 0.70 9.78 9.68
CA ALA A 32 -0.42 8.91 10.03
C ALA A 32 0.04 7.48 10.30
N ARG A 33 0.94 6.96 9.45
CA ARG A 33 1.51 5.63 9.60
C ARG A 33 2.32 5.49 10.89
N TYR A 34 3.12 6.50 11.25
CA TYR A 34 3.82 6.53 12.52
C TYR A 34 2.84 6.42 13.71
N TYR A 35 1.77 7.22 13.70
CA TYR A 35 0.77 7.15 14.76
C TYR A 35 0.04 5.80 14.78
N ARG A 36 -0.33 5.28 13.62
CA ARG A 36 -0.93 3.94 13.48
C ARG A 36 -0.05 2.86 14.11
N ASP A 37 1.25 2.88 13.84
CA ASP A 37 2.17 1.82 14.25
C ASP A 37 2.60 1.95 15.71
N PHE A 38 2.73 3.16 16.24
CA PHE A 38 3.25 3.42 17.58
C PHE A 38 2.20 3.86 18.61
N GLY A 39 1.06 4.40 18.21
CA GLY A 39 -0.01 4.86 19.09
C GLY A 39 0.43 6.00 20.04
N ASN A 40 1.48 6.75 19.70
CA ASN A 40 2.06 7.77 20.57
C ASN A 40 1.19 9.04 20.58
N LYS A 41 0.24 9.12 21.53
CA LYS A 41 -0.66 10.27 21.68
C LYS A 41 0.06 11.55 22.02
N VAL A 42 1.10 11.51 22.85
CA VAL A 42 1.89 12.70 23.20
C VAL A 42 2.56 13.29 21.97
N PHE A 43 3.14 12.43 21.12
CA PHE A 43 3.70 12.88 19.84
C PHE A 43 2.59 13.48 18.94
N LEU A 44 1.46 12.82 18.84
CA LEU A 44 0.33 13.29 18.04
C LEU A 44 -0.13 14.70 18.50
N GLU A 45 -0.40 14.87 19.78
CA GLU A 45 -0.86 16.15 20.37
C GLU A 45 0.18 17.28 20.18
N ASN A 46 1.47 16.99 20.40
CA ASN A 46 2.54 17.97 20.24
C ASN A 46 2.75 18.47 18.82
N TYR A 47 2.43 17.66 17.81
CA TYR A 47 2.65 18.00 16.40
C TYR A 47 1.38 18.28 15.61
N TRP A 48 0.20 17.98 16.17
CA TRP A 48 -1.07 18.11 15.47
C TRP A 48 -1.30 19.47 14.82
N SER A 49 -1.08 20.56 15.53
CA SER A 49 -1.28 21.91 15.00
C SER A 49 -0.44 22.20 13.75
N LYS A 50 0.79 21.68 13.70
CA LYS A 50 1.70 21.82 12.56
C LYS A 50 1.27 20.92 11.39
N VAL A 51 0.86 19.71 11.69
CA VAL A 51 0.38 18.74 10.69
C VAL A 51 -0.91 19.23 10.06
N LYS A 52 -1.83 19.79 10.86
CA LYS A 52 -3.07 20.40 10.38
C LYS A 52 -2.82 21.52 9.37
N VAL A 53 -1.87 22.41 9.63
CA VAL A 53 -1.42 23.44 8.65
C VAL A 53 -0.93 22.78 7.35
N GLY A 54 -0.20 21.65 7.45
CA GLY A 54 0.22 20.89 6.28
C GLY A 54 -0.93 20.33 5.47
N VAL A 55 -2.00 19.88 6.13
CA VAL A 55 -3.24 19.45 5.44
C VAL A 55 -3.93 20.65 4.80
N GLU A 56 -4.12 21.74 5.52
CA GLU A 56 -4.75 22.95 5.01
C GLU A 56 -4.02 23.52 3.79
N ALA A 57 -2.70 23.36 3.71
CA ALA A 57 -1.89 23.79 2.57
C ALA A 57 -2.14 22.99 1.28
N ILE A 58 -2.62 21.75 1.36
CA ILE A 58 -2.95 20.96 0.18
C ILE A 58 -4.40 21.09 -0.27
N LEU A 59 -5.32 21.60 0.55
CA LEU A 59 -6.72 21.74 0.19
C LEU A 59 -6.95 22.62 -1.05
N PRO A 60 -6.24 23.78 -1.21
CA PRO A 60 -6.38 24.63 -2.39
C PRO A 60 -5.92 24.01 -3.70
N LEU A 61 -5.26 22.82 -3.67
CA LEU A 61 -4.85 22.11 -4.88
C LEU A 61 -6.06 21.53 -5.64
N VAL A 62 -7.23 21.42 -5.01
CA VAL A 62 -8.44 20.96 -5.69
C VAL A 62 -8.92 22.05 -6.65
N ASP A 63 -8.81 21.79 -7.94
CA ASP A 63 -9.29 22.68 -8.99
C ASP A 63 -10.82 22.68 -9.03
N SER A 64 -11.42 23.84 -8.87
CA SER A 64 -12.88 23.99 -8.76
C SER A 64 -13.64 23.64 -10.05
N SER A 65 -12.98 23.69 -11.21
CA SER A 65 -13.59 23.38 -12.50
C SER A 65 -13.56 21.88 -12.82
N SER A 66 -12.48 21.22 -12.48
CA SER A 66 -12.30 19.79 -12.72
C SER A 66 -12.70 18.93 -11.52
N GLY A 67 -12.61 19.44 -10.30
CA GLY A 67 -12.72 18.66 -9.07
C GLY A 67 -11.57 17.70 -8.85
N LEU A 68 -10.49 17.83 -9.64
CA LEU A 68 -9.26 17.05 -9.55
C LEU A 68 -8.16 17.90 -8.90
N VAL A 69 -7.04 17.24 -8.55
CA VAL A 69 -5.93 17.93 -7.91
C VAL A 69 -4.96 18.48 -8.96
N SER A 70 -4.69 19.78 -8.87
CA SER A 70 -3.85 20.55 -9.82
C SER A 70 -2.60 21.05 -9.12
N GLY A 71 -1.45 20.87 -9.75
CA GLY A 71 -0.17 21.31 -9.18
C GLY A 71 1.04 20.70 -9.90
N SER A 72 2.19 20.71 -9.21
CA SER A 72 3.42 20.07 -9.66
C SER A 72 3.71 18.82 -8.82
N PHE A 73 3.85 17.67 -9.47
CA PHE A 73 3.99 16.39 -8.81
C PHE A 73 5.11 15.56 -9.44
N PHE A 74 5.77 14.76 -8.64
CA PHE A 74 6.72 13.76 -9.09
C PHE A 74 6.03 12.48 -9.60
N LEU A 75 4.96 12.08 -8.91
CA LEU A 75 4.27 10.81 -9.16
C LEU A 75 3.29 10.84 -10.33
N GLY A 76 2.91 12.03 -10.79
CA GLY A 76 1.91 12.12 -11.85
C GLY A 76 1.72 13.55 -12.36
N ASP A 77 0.80 13.69 -13.29
CA ASP A 77 0.48 14.97 -13.92
C ASP A 77 -0.58 15.76 -13.10
N SER A 78 -0.62 17.07 -13.32
CA SER A 78 -1.72 17.94 -12.85
C SER A 78 -3.06 17.46 -13.42
N ASN A 79 -4.13 17.53 -12.63
CA ASN A 79 -5.44 16.96 -12.97
C ASN A 79 -5.35 15.48 -13.38
N GLY A 80 -4.44 14.75 -12.73
CA GLY A 80 -4.13 13.37 -12.99
C GLY A 80 -4.61 12.40 -11.90
N THR A 81 -4.64 11.13 -12.26
CA THR A 81 -5.13 10.06 -11.38
C THR A 81 -4.23 9.86 -10.16
N ALA A 82 -2.91 9.80 -10.36
CA ALA A 82 -1.98 9.52 -9.27
C ALA A 82 -2.03 10.59 -8.18
N ALA A 83 -1.89 11.87 -8.55
CA ALA A 83 -1.90 12.98 -7.61
C ALA A 83 -3.25 13.14 -6.91
N SER A 84 -4.37 13.02 -7.66
CA SER A 84 -5.71 13.13 -7.09
C SER A 84 -6.03 11.96 -6.14
N SER A 85 -5.59 10.73 -6.48
CA SER A 85 -5.79 9.57 -5.61
C SER A 85 -4.92 9.63 -4.36
N LEU A 86 -3.67 10.08 -4.47
CA LEU A 86 -2.79 10.30 -3.32
C LEU A 86 -3.40 11.35 -2.37
N PHE A 87 -3.99 12.42 -2.91
CA PHE A 87 -4.71 13.42 -2.12
C PHE A 87 -5.89 12.79 -1.36
N VAL A 88 -6.73 11.99 -2.03
CA VAL A 88 -7.85 11.27 -1.40
C VAL A 88 -7.34 10.37 -0.27
N TYR A 89 -6.28 9.61 -0.52
CA TYR A 89 -5.65 8.76 0.50
C TYR A 89 -5.18 9.57 1.71
N SER A 90 -4.42 10.64 1.46
CA SER A 90 -3.86 11.50 2.51
C SER A 90 -4.96 12.15 3.36
N LEU A 91 -5.98 12.66 2.71
CA LEU A 91 -7.08 13.33 3.40
C LEU A 91 -7.91 12.37 4.26
N ASN A 92 -8.11 11.14 3.78
CA ASN A 92 -8.78 10.11 4.56
C ASN A 92 -7.95 9.69 5.79
N GLN A 93 -6.62 9.53 5.65
CA GLN A 93 -5.73 9.25 6.77
C GLN A 93 -5.75 10.39 7.80
N MET A 94 -5.64 11.64 7.33
CA MET A 94 -5.66 12.81 8.20
C MET A 94 -7.02 13.04 8.86
N SER A 95 -8.11 12.65 8.22
CA SER A 95 -9.45 12.67 8.83
C SER A 95 -9.56 11.72 10.02
N GLN A 96 -8.94 10.54 9.93
CA GLN A 96 -8.88 9.61 11.08
C GLN A 96 -8.07 10.21 12.23
N ILE A 97 -6.92 10.84 11.91
CA ILE A 97 -6.11 11.52 12.91
C ILE A 97 -6.87 12.69 13.55
N ALA A 98 -7.65 13.47 12.80
CA ALA A 98 -8.48 14.55 13.32
C ALA A 98 -9.55 14.01 14.31
N GLU A 99 -10.12 12.84 14.06
CA GLU A 99 -11.04 12.19 15.01
C GLU A 99 -10.32 11.77 16.31
N GLU A 100 -9.12 11.22 16.19
CA GLU A 100 -8.31 10.80 17.35
C GLU A 100 -7.98 11.97 18.29
N VAL A 101 -7.81 13.17 17.75
CA VAL A 101 -7.60 14.40 18.55
C VAL A 101 -8.89 15.13 18.91
N GLY A 102 -10.07 14.58 18.57
CA GLY A 102 -11.38 15.12 18.92
C GLY A 102 -11.93 16.17 17.97
N GLU A 103 -11.27 16.48 16.85
CA GLU A 103 -11.70 17.46 15.86
C GLU A 103 -12.68 16.87 14.82
N LYS A 104 -13.85 16.46 15.25
CA LYS A 104 -14.84 15.74 14.41
C LYS A 104 -15.33 16.54 13.22
N ASP A 105 -15.53 17.85 13.37
CA ASP A 105 -16.00 18.72 12.28
C ASP A 105 -14.92 18.86 11.19
N THR A 106 -13.66 19.02 11.60
CA THR A 106 -12.50 19.02 10.69
C THR A 106 -12.43 17.67 9.93
N ALA A 107 -12.55 16.57 10.63
CA ALA A 107 -12.54 15.22 10.03
C ALA A 107 -13.68 15.05 8.99
N SER A 108 -14.89 15.47 9.33
CA SER A 108 -16.04 15.40 8.44
C SER A 108 -15.86 16.27 7.19
N SER A 109 -15.36 17.49 7.35
CA SER A 109 -15.06 18.40 6.23
C SER A 109 -14.03 17.79 5.27
N TRP A 110 -12.92 17.26 5.80
CA TRP A 110 -11.87 16.65 4.97
C TRP A 110 -12.35 15.38 4.24
N ARG A 111 -13.16 14.54 4.88
CA ARG A 111 -13.79 13.39 4.20
C ARG A 111 -14.71 13.82 3.08
N SER A 112 -15.48 14.90 3.27
CA SER A 112 -16.36 15.43 2.22
C SER A 112 -15.56 15.90 1.00
N ILE A 113 -14.44 16.60 1.22
CA ILE A 113 -13.54 17.03 0.15
C ILE A 113 -12.94 15.81 -0.56
N ALA A 114 -12.43 14.84 0.20
CA ALA A 114 -11.88 13.59 -0.37
C ALA A 114 -12.92 12.84 -1.22
N ALA A 115 -14.16 12.75 -0.75
CA ALA A 115 -15.26 12.13 -1.49
C ALA A 115 -15.58 12.85 -2.81
N GLY A 116 -15.51 14.17 -2.83
CA GLY A 116 -15.68 14.98 -4.05
C GLY A 116 -14.61 14.69 -5.09
N VAL A 117 -13.33 14.64 -4.66
CA VAL A 117 -12.20 14.32 -5.54
C VAL A 117 -12.29 12.87 -6.02
N HIS A 118 -12.58 11.91 -5.13
CA HIS A 118 -12.81 10.49 -5.47
C HIS A 118 -13.86 10.35 -6.59
N LYS A 119 -14.99 11.03 -6.47
CA LYS A 119 -16.05 11.04 -7.50
C LYS A 119 -15.50 11.58 -8.83
N SER A 120 -14.79 12.72 -8.80
CA SER A 120 -14.23 13.35 -10.01
C SER A 120 -13.21 12.44 -10.73
N ILE A 121 -12.40 11.68 -9.98
CA ILE A 121 -11.45 10.70 -10.56
C ILE A 121 -12.22 9.64 -11.35
N ASN A 122 -13.24 9.02 -10.76
CA ASN A 122 -13.99 7.95 -11.41
C ASN A 122 -14.79 8.45 -12.64
N GLU A 123 -15.34 9.67 -12.58
CA GLU A 123 -16.11 10.26 -13.69
C GLU A 123 -15.22 10.70 -14.85
N LYS A 124 -14.00 11.16 -14.61
CA LYS A 124 -13.18 11.86 -15.60
C LYS A 124 -11.93 11.10 -16.05
N LEU A 125 -11.43 10.18 -15.23
CA LEU A 125 -10.13 9.53 -15.44
C LEU A 125 -10.22 8.01 -15.58
N TRP A 126 -11.36 7.37 -15.30
CA TRP A 126 -11.58 5.98 -15.67
C TRP A 126 -11.83 5.86 -17.17
N SER A 127 -11.13 4.96 -17.84
CA SER A 127 -11.30 4.67 -19.27
C SER A 127 -11.81 3.25 -19.48
N GLU A 128 -13.07 3.10 -19.82
CA GLU A 128 -13.65 1.80 -20.19
C GLU A 128 -12.90 1.14 -21.37
N LYS A 129 -12.44 1.96 -22.33
CA LYS A 129 -11.70 1.49 -23.49
C LYS A 129 -10.35 0.86 -23.12
N LEU A 130 -9.66 1.42 -22.13
CA LEU A 130 -8.34 0.96 -21.68
C LEU A 130 -8.46 -0.04 -20.52
N GLY A 131 -9.62 -0.15 -19.89
CA GLY A 131 -9.85 -0.96 -18.70
C GLY A 131 -9.04 -0.50 -17.49
N THR A 132 -8.61 0.79 -17.46
CA THR A 132 -7.79 1.36 -16.41
C THR A 132 -7.94 2.86 -16.34
N TYR A 133 -7.32 3.47 -15.32
CA TYR A 133 -7.25 4.92 -15.19
C TYR A 133 -6.23 5.52 -16.15
N ILE A 134 -6.60 6.59 -16.83
CA ILE A 134 -5.69 7.41 -17.63
C ILE A 134 -4.79 8.26 -16.73
N ASP A 135 -3.64 8.66 -17.27
CA ASP A 135 -2.65 9.40 -16.49
C ASP A 135 -3.19 10.78 -16.05
N SER A 136 -3.78 11.54 -16.98
CA SER A 136 -4.43 12.84 -16.69
C SER A 136 -5.46 13.23 -17.75
N THR A 137 -6.19 14.29 -17.48
CA THR A 137 -7.15 14.87 -18.45
C THR A 137 -6.48 15.38 -19.73
N SER A 138 -5.21 15.75 -19.68
CA SER A 138 -4.40 16.15 -20.83
C SER A 138 -3.74 14.97 -21.55
N SER A 139 -3.65 13.81 -20.90
CA SER A 139 -2.95 12.59 -21.39
C SER A 139 -3.90 11.40 -21.48
N ARG A 140 -5.03 11.57 -22.17
CA ARG A 140 -6.18 10.62 -22.19
C ARG A 140 -5.88 9.22 -22.74
N ASN A 141 -4.79 9.04 -23.49
CA ASN A 141 -4.37 7.74 -24.03
C ASN A 141 -3.14 7.18 -23.29
N GLN A 142 -2.71 7.82 -22.22
CA GLN A 142 -1.57 7.38 -21.43
C GLN A 142 -2.03 6.77 -20.11
N THR A 143 -1.30 5.75 -19.68
CA THR A 143 -1.47 5.07 -18.41
C THR A 143 -0.14 5.01 -17.68
N SER A 144 -0.16 4.93 -16.35
CA SER A 144 1.05 4.86 -15.55
C SER A 144 0.91 3.90 -14.36
N LEU A 145 2.04 3.42 -13.86
CA LEU A 145 2.08 2.61 -12.63
C LEU A 145 1.51 3.37 -11.45
N ALA A 146 1.88 4.66 -11.30
CA ALA A 146 1.44 5.49 -10.20
C ALA A 146 -0.07 5.70 -10.21
N SER A 147 -0.68 5.94 -11.40
CA SER A 147 -2.13 6.08 -11.53
C SER A 147 -2.87 4.82 -11.08
N THR A 148 -2.43 3.64 -11.52
CA THR A 148 -3.03 2.37 -11.10
C THR A 148 -2.83 2.11 -9.61
N ALA A 149 -1.59 2.26 -9.11
CA ALA A 149 -1.27 1.99 -7.72
C ALA A 149 -2.06 2.87 -6.75
N TRP A 150 -2.06 4.19 -6.96
CA TRP A 150 -2.73 5.11 -6.05
C TRP A 150 -4.25 5.04 -6.14
N ALA A 151 -4.84 4.75 -7.32
CA ALA A 151 -6.27 4.52 -7.43
C ALA A 151 -6.73 3.32 -6.59
N ILE A 152 -5.92 2.27 -6.50
CA ILE A 152 -6.20 1.09 -5.68
C ILE A 152 -5.95 1.38 -4.20
N LEU A 153 -4.78 1.92 -3.84
CA LEU A 153 -4.41 2.21 -2.45
C LEU A 153 -5.36 3.19 -1.77
N ALA A 154 -5.85 4.18 -2.52
CA ALA A 154 -6.83 5.16 -2.03
C ALA A 154 -8.27 4.64 -2.01
N ASN A 155 -8.51 3.38 -2.40
CA ASN A 155 -9.84 2.80 -2.60
C ASN A 155 -10.72 3.64 -3.56
N VAL A 156 -10.11 4.32 -4.52
CA VAL A 156 -10.81 5.01 -5.62
C VAL A 156 -11.34 3.99 -6.61
N ALA A 157 -10.52 2.99 -6.95
CA ALA A 157 -10.94 1.85 -7.74
C ALA A 157 -11.78 0.89 -6.88
N ASN A 158 -12.95 0.50 -7.37
CA ASN A 158 -13.68 -0.63 -6.81
C ASN A 158 -12.97 -1.95 -7.18
N THR A 159 -13.42 -3.09 -6.63
CA THR A 159 -12.76 -4.39 -6.82
C THR A 159 -12.63 -4.78 -8.31
N THR A 160 -13.67 -4.53 -9.12
CA THR A 160 -13.67 -4.84 -10.56
C THR A 160 -12.71 -3.92 -11.31
N GLN A 161 -12.72 -2.63 -11.00
CA GLN A 161 -11.80 -1.67 -11.60
C GLN A 161 -10.35 -1.94 -11.21
N ALA A 162 -10.10 -2.33 -9.95
CA ALA A 162 -8.77 -2.70 -9.47
C ALA A 162 -8.21 -3.92 -10.23
N GLU A 163 -9.02 -4.98 -10.40
CA GLU A 163 -8.63 -6.17 -11.17
C GLU A 163 -8.33 -5.80 -12.63
N SER A 164 -9.22 -5.03 -13.27
CA SER A 164 -9.04 -4.58 -14.65
C SER A 164 -7.79 -3.71 -14.82
N ALA A 165 -7.56 -2.76 -13.90
CA ALA A 165 -6.40 -1.88 -13.94
C ALA A 165 -5.08 -2.64 -13.72
N LEU A 166 -5.06 -3.64 -12.83
CA LEU A 166 -3.90 -4.52 -12.64
C LEU A 166 -3.65 -5.40 -13.88
N ALA A 167 -4.71 -5.87 -14.56
CA ALA A 167 -4.57 -6.59 -15.83
C ALA A 167 -3.90 -5.70 -16.90
N ALA A 168 -4.32 -4.44 -16.99
CA ALA A 168 -3.79 -3.48 -17.96
C ALA A 168 -2.30 -3.18 -17.77
N ILE A 169 -1.76 -3.35 -16.55
CA ILE A 169 -0.32 -3.19 -16.24
C ILE A 169 0.56 -4.12 -17.08
N SER A 170 0.04 -5.26 -17.53
CA SER A 170 0.77 -6.18 -18.41
C SER A 170 1.31 -5.50 -19.66
N SER A 171 0.62 -4.49 -20.20
CA SER A 171 1.06 -3.69 -21.33
C SER A 171 2.29 -2.81 -21.05
N LEU A 172 2.61 -2.58 -19.79
CA LEU A 172 3.78 -1.83 -19.35
C LEU A 172 4.98 -2.74 -19.01
N ARG A 173 4.84 -4.07 -19.16
CA ARG A 173 5.91 -5.02 -18.87
C ARG A 173 7.17 -4.68 -19.66
N ASN A 174 8.32 -4.61 -18.97
CA ASN A 174 9.60 -4.28 -19.59
C ASN A 174 10.74 -4.96 -18.81
N GLY A 175 11.37 -5.95 -19.44
CA GLY A 175 12.43 -6.71 -18.81
C GLY A 175 12.02 -7.29 -17.43
N ILE A 176 12.76 -6.92 -16.38
CA ILE A 176 12.54 -7.41 -15.01
C ILE A 176 11.39 -6.72 -14.26
N GLY A 177 10.79 -5.67 -14.83
CA GLY A 177 9.72 -4.90 -14.16
C GLY A 177 8.75 -4.26 -15.14
N TYR A 178 8.35 -3.05 -14.85
CA TYR A 178 7.36 -2.30 -15.63
C TYR A 178 7.83 -0.87 -15.90
N LYS A 179 7.58 -0.36 -17.11
CA LYS A 179 7.75 1.06 -17.44
C LYS A 179 6.83 1.91 -16.55
N THR A 180 7.30 3.06 -16.12
CA THR A 180 6.50 3.97 -15.29
C THR A 180 5.29 4.55 -16.01
N LYS A 181 5.40 4.78 -17.32
CA LYS A 181 4.33 5.30 -18.19
C LYS A 181 4.27 4.53 -19.52
N SER A 182 3.09 4.49 -20.12
CA SER A 182 2.86 3.77 -21.39
C SER A 182 3.63 4.36 -22.59
N ASN A 183 3.95 5.63 -22.54
CA ASN A 183 4.76 6.33 -23.56
C ASN A 183 6.28 6.33 -23.29
N SER A 184 6.76 5.71 -22.20
CA SER A 184 8.19 5.56 -21.93
C SER A 184 8.85 4.65 -22.98
N GLN A 185 10.09 4.96 -23.35
CA GLN A 185 10.89 4.13 -24.24
C GLN A 185 11.24 2.79 -23.58
N SER A 186 11.65 1.79 -24.36
CA SER A 186 11.97 0.45 -23.86
C SER A 186 13.27 0.39 -23.05
N ASP A 187 14.16 1.35 -23.23
CA ASP A 187 15.44 1.50 -22.51
C ASP A 187 15.36 2.46 -21.32
N THR A 188 14.15 2.98 -21.03
CA THR A 188 13.93 3.83 -19.85
C THR A 188 14.08 3.00 -18.56
N GLU A 189 14.70 3.60 -17.58
CA GLU A 189 14.90 3.01 -16.25
C GLU A 189 13.56 2.66 -15.59
N LEU A 190 13.56 1.56 -14.87
CA LEU A 190 12.49 1.17 -13.97
C LEU A 190 12.66 1.87 -12.62
N ALA A 191 11.55 2.31 -12.02
CA ALA A 191 11.56 3.03 -10.75
C ALA A 191 11.12 2.12 -9.59
N PRO A 192 12.02 1.64 -8.72
CA PRO A 192 11.68 0.84 -7.55
C PRO A 192 10.70 1.55 -6.62
N PHE A 193 10.79 2.88 -6.48
CA PHE A 193 9.87 3.69 -5.69
C PHE A 193 8.40 3.53 -6.15
N ILE A 194 8.14 3.76 -7.43
CA ILE A 194 6.77 3.66 -7.99
C ILE A 194 6.32 2.19 -8.03
N SER A 195 7.25 1.27 -8.33
CA SER A 195 7.00 -0.17 -8.29
C SER A 195 6.64 -0.65 -6.87
N GLY A 196 7.12 0.02 -5.83
CA GLY A 196 6.76 -0.25 -4.43
C GLY A 196 5.29 0.02 -4.15
N PHE A 197 4.74 1.12 -4.61
CA PHE A 197 3.30 1.41 -4.50
C PHE A 197 2.46 0.41 -5.31
N LEU A 198 2.93 0.01 -6.49
CA LEU A 198 2.24 -1.00 -7.29
C LEU A 198 2.25 -2.36 -6.58
N LEU A 199 3.37 -2.76 -5.96
CA LEU A 199 3.44 -3.98 -5.15
C LEU A 199 2.43 -3.95 -3.99
N GLU A 200 2.40 -2.84 -3.25
CA GLU A 200 1.46 -2.67 -2.13
C GLU A 200 0.00 -2.75 -2.61
N ALA A 201 -0.33 -2.07 -3.71
CA ALA A 201 -1.67 -2.11 -4.31
C ALA A 201 -2.08 -3.52 -4.76
N ALA A 202 -1.17 -4.25 -5.41
CA ALA A 202 -1.41 -5.62 -5.84
C ALA A 202 -1.59 -6.58 -4.66
N LEU A 203 -0.80 -6.44 -3.59
CA LEU A 203 -0.92 -7.22 -2.36
C LEU A 203 -2.20 -6.88 -1.60
N GLN A 204 -2.58 -5.60 -1.52
CA GLN A 204 -3.85 -5.17 -0.92
C GLN A 204 -5.04 -5.80 -1.65
N HIS A 205 -5.05 -5.76 -2.98
CA HIS A 205 -6.10 -6.37 -3.79
C HIS A 205 -6.11 -7.90 -3.65
N SER A 206 -4.96 -8.55 -3.74
CA SER A 206 -4.81 -10.00 -3.57
C SER A 206 -5.32 -10.49 -2.20
N ARG A 207 -5.03 -9.76 -1.13
CA ARG A 207 -5.48 -10.08 0.23
C ARG A 207 -6.99 -10.00 0.39
N ALA A 208 -7.64 -9.12 -0.35
CA ALA A 208 -9.09 -8.95 -0.34
C ALA A 208 -9.83 -9.93 -1.28
N SER A 209 -9.12 -10.54 -2.22
CA SER A 209 -9.67 -11.42 -3.25
C SER A 209 -9.55 -12.89 -2.87
N ALA A 210 -10.57 -13.67 -3.21
CA ALA A 210 -10.54 -15.13 -3.15
C ALA A 210 -10.15 -15.79 -4.49
N ASN A 211 -9.70 -15.01 -5.47
CA ASN A 211 -9.40 -15.49 -6.82
C ASN A 211 -7.89 -15.68 -7.04
N HIS A 212 -7.48 -16.93 -7.28
CA HIS A 212 -6.10 -17.33 -7.54
C HIS A 212 -5.47 -16.80 -8.83
N ASN A 213 -6.29 -16.66 -9.86
CA ASN A 213 -5.84 -16.22 -11.18
C ASN A 213 -6.02 -14.71 -11.36
N SER A 214 -5.85 -13.96 -10.27
CA SER A 214 -5.95 -12.51 -10.31
C SER A 214 -4.72 -11.88 -10.98
N SER A 215 -4.95 -10.76 -11.63
CA SER A 215 -3.88 -9.95 -12.24
C SER A 215 -2.84 -9.48 -11.22
N SER A 216 -3.24 -9.38 -9.93
CA SER A 216 -2.31 -9.12 -8.82
C SER A 216 -1.18 -10.13 -8.76
N SER A 217 -1.46 -11.42 -8.97
CA SER A 217 -0.45 -12.48 -8.88
C SER A 217 0.69 -12.27 -9.87
N ALA A 218 0.38 -11.90 -11.11
CA ALA A 218 1.41 -11.61 -12.13
C ALA A 218 2.27 -10.39 -11.76
N VAL A 219 1.65 -9.34 -11.22
CA VAL A 219 2.35 -8.14 -10.77
C VAL A 219 3.26 -8.47 -9.57
N ILE A 220 2.74 -9.15 -8.55
CA ILE A 220 3.50 -9.55 -7.36
C ILE A 220 4.69 -10.43 -7.74
N SER A 221 4.46 -11.46 -8.57
CA SER A 221 5.53 -12.35 -9.05
C SER A 221 6.62 -11.58 -9.79
N THR A 222 6.24 -10.71 -10.74
CA THR A 222 7.21 -9.89 -11.47
C THR A 222 8.08 -9.08 -10.52
N LEU A 223 7.48 -8.39 -9.58
CA LEU A 223 8.19 -7.47 -8.71
C LEU A 223 9.05 -8.22 -7.67
N LEU A 224 8.50 -9.21 -6.99
CA LEU A 224 9.22 -9.94 -5.93
C LEU A 224 10.21 -10.99 -6.46
N SER A 225 9.99 -11.54 -7.67
CA SER A 225 10.87 -12.59 -8.22
C SER A 225 11.88 -12.06 -9.25
N HIS A 226 11.73 -10.83 -9.74
CA HIS A 226 12.62 -10.29 -10.77
C HIS A 226 13.20 -8.90 -10.40
N LEU A 227 12.35 -7.89 -10.10
CA LEU A 227 12.83 -6.52 -9.91
C LEU A 227 13.74 -6.39 -8.68
N TRP A 228 13.27 -6.77 -7.50
CA TRP A 228 14.07 -6.64 -6.28
C TRP A 228 15.22 -7.63 -6.19
N PRO A 229 15.07 -8.91 -6.61
CA PRO A 229 16.23 -9.81 -6.66
C PRO A 229 17.37 -9.30 -7.54
N ALA A 230 17.10 -8.64 -8.66
CA ALA A 230 18.14 -8.06 -9.51
C ALA A 230 19.05 -7.06 -8.75
N MET A 231 18.52 -6.35 -7.76
CA MET A 231 19.30 -5.41 -6.93
C MET A 231 20.04 -6.10 -5.77
N ILE A 232 19.55 -7.24 -5.28
CA ILE A 232 20.01 -7.87 -4.03
C ILE A 232 20.90 -9.08 -4.32
N THR A 233 20.61 -9.82 -5.39
CA THR A 233 21.30 -11.08 -5.72
C THR A 233 22.25 -10.96 -6.92
N ASN A 234 22.36 -9.79 -7.52
CA ASN A 234 23.30 -9.57 -8.63
C ASN A 234 24.75 -9.60 -8.11
N GLU A 235 25.55 -10.53 -8.60
CA GLU A 235 26.93 -10.72 -8.12
C GLU A 235 27.86 -9.55 -8.47
N GLU A 236 27.59 -8.83 -9.54
CA GLU A 236 28.43 -7.74 -10.02
C GLU A 236 28.11 -6.39 -9.35
N TYR A 237 26.81 -6.10 -9.13
CA TYR A 237 26.36 -4.76 -8.72
C TYR A 237 25.75 -4.69 -7.34
N SER A 238 25.42 -5.82 -6.69
CA SER A 238 24.69 -5.82 -5.42
C SER A 238 25.47 -5.09 -4.33
N THR A 239 24.77 -4.19 -3.65
CA THR A 239 25.26 -3.48 -2.46
C THR A 239 24.57 -3.92 -1.18
N GLY A 240 23.69 -4.92 -1.25
CA GLY A 240 22.87 -5.39 -0.12
C GLY A 240 21.69 -4.47 0.21
N THR A 241 21.42 -3.46 -0.63
CA THR A 241 20.32 -2.50 -0.45
C THR A 241 19.54 -2.31 -1.74
N ALA A 242 18.35 -1.69 -1.65
CA ALA A 242 17.60 -1.27 -2.84
C ALA A 242 18.23 -0.04 -3.49
N TRP A 243 18.14 0.04 -4.80
CA TRP A 243 18.68 1.13 -5.59
C TRP A 243 17.60 2.15 -5.97
N GLU A 244 18.06 3.32 -6.45
CA GLU A 244 17.19 4.39 -6.90
C GLU A 244 16.44 4.03 -8.18
N TYR A 245 17.20 3.56 -9.21
CA TYR A 245 16.69 3.11 -10.50
C TYR A 245 17.39 1.83 -10.96
N VAL A 246 16.73 1.09 -11.86
CA VAL A 246 17.22 -0.17 -12.44
C VAL A 246 16.89 -0.17 -13.92
N PHE A 247 17.83 -0.58 -14.78
CA PHE A 247 17.51 -0.85 -16.18
C PHE A 247 16.67 -2.12 -16.36
N PRO A 248 15.92 -2.25 -17.46
CA PRO A 248 15.08 -3.43 -17.71
C PRO A 248 15.86 -4.75 -17.75
N ASP A 249 17.16 -4.73 -17.96
CA ASP A 249 18.05 -5.90 -17.95
C ASP A 249 18.66 -6.22 -16.58
N GLY A 250 18.35 -5.42 -15.55
CA GLY A 250 18.81 -5.64 -14.17
C GLY A 250 20.08 -4.89 -13.78
N ARG A 251 20.69 -4.12 -14.70
CA ARG A 251 21.82 -3.24 -14.36
C ARG A 251 21.33 -2.01 -13.60
N PRO A 252 22.20 -1.36 -12.77
CA PRO A 252 21.86 -0.08 -12.14
C PRO A 252 21.45 0.96 -13.19
N GLY A 253 20.30 1.61 -12.98
CA GLY A 253 19.86 2.73 -13.82
C GLY A 253 20.71 3.98 -13.59
N LEU A 254 20.62 4.99 -14.46
CA LEU A 254 21.42 6.22 -14.40
C LEU A 254 22.94 5.98 -14.31
N ASP A 255 23.42 4.81 -14.66
CA ASP A 255 24.83 4.41 -14.63
C ASP A 255 25.55 4.83 -13.32
N LEU A 256 26.62 5.63 -13.38
CA LEU A 256 27.39 6.09 -12.23
C LEU A 256 26.61 7.03 -11.27
N TYR A 257 25.48 7.55 -11.69
CA TYR A 257 24.68 8.50 -10.89
C TYR A 257 23.60 7.82 -10.07
N THR A 258 23.36 6.52 -10.23
CA THR A 258 22.38 5.79 -9.42
C THR A 258 22.85 5.67 -7.98
N SER A 259 21.98 6.07 -7.05
CA SER A 259 22.20 5.72 -5.64
C SER A 259 21.92 4.22 -5.43
N HIS A 260 22.95 3.49 -4.96
CA HIS A 260 22.88 2.06 -4.65
C HIS A 260 22.45 1.78 -3.19
N ALA A 261 22.02 2.78 -2.45
CA ALA A 261 21.47 2.70 -1.10
C ALA A 261 20.33 3.72 -0.97
N HIS A 262 19.22 3.47 -1.66
CA HIS A 262 18.11 4.41 -1.78
C HIS A 262 16.86 3.88 -1.07
N PRO A 263 16.52 4.38 0.14
CA PRO A 263 15.43 3.85 0.95
C PRO A 263 14.06 3.85 0.28
N TRP A 264 13.81 4.73 -0.68
CA TRP A 264 12.53 4.75 -1.39
C TRP A 264 12.24 3.45 -2.17
N GLY A 265 13.28 2.66 -2.48
CA GLY A 265 13.16 1.37 -3.13
C GLY A 265 12.92 0.19 -2.17
N ALA A 266 12.84 0.43 -0.86
CA ALA A 266 12.77 -0.62 0.16
C ALA A 266 11.35 -1.13 0.49
N ALA A 267 10.38 -0.96 -0.41
CA ALA A 267 9.00 -1.36 -0.22
C ALA A 267 8.81 -2.84 0.22
N PRO A 268 9.56 -3.85 -0.26
CA PRO A 268 9.42 -5.21 0.22
C PRO A 268 9.59 -5.37 1.72
N THR A 269 10.37 -4.53 2.38
CA THR A 269 10.63 -4.61 3.81
C THR A 269 9.34 -4.58 4.64
N PHE A 270 8.44 -3.64 4.34
CA PHE A 270 7.14 -3.60 5.02
C PHE A 270 6.11 -4.51 4.36
N ALA A 271 6.14 -4.65 3.03
CA ALA A 271 5.16 -5.42 2.29
C ALA A 271 5.19 -6.91 2.68
N LEU A 272 6.39 -7.48 2.89
CA LEU A 272 6.55 -8.86 3.37
C LEU A 272 5.97 -9.04 4.78
N THR A 273 6.09 -8.04 5.66
CA THR A 273 5.55 -8.09 7.02
C THR A 273 4.05 -7.87 7.05
N GLU A 274 3.58 -6.79 6.42
CA GLU A 274 2.18 -6.37 6.53
C GLU A 274 1.22 -7.21 5.67
N TYR A 275 1.70 -7.70 4.53
CA TYR A 275 0.85 -8.42 3.58
C TYR A 275 1.20 -9.90 3.47
N VAL A 276 2.47 -10.25 3.25
CA VAL A 276 2.85 -11.67 3.06
C VAL A 276 2.79 -12.42 4.39
N LEU A 277 3.42 -11.94 5.44
CA LEU A 277 3.21 -12.48 6.79
C LEU A 277 1.78 -12.16 7.25
N GLY A 278 1.30 -10.94 7.01
CA GLY A 278 -0.08 -10.55 7.19
C GLY A 278 -0.40 -9.90 8.53
N ILE A 279 0.56 -9.32 9.23
CA ILE A 279 0.35 -8.66 10.52
C ILE A 279 0.26 -7.14 10.32
N GLN A 280 -0.91 -6.57 10.66
CA GLN A 280 -1.17 -5.13 10.56
C GLN A 280 -1.93 -4.62 11.79
N PRO A 281 -1.64 -3.41 12.28
CA PRO A 281 -2.49 -2.79 13.31
C PRO A 281 -3.87 -2.48 12.74
N SER A 282 -4.90 -2.73 13.52
CA SER A 282 -6.29 -2.29 13.27
C SER A 282 -6.72 -1.16 14.20
N SER A 283 -5.92 -0.88 15.21
CA SER A 283 -6.00 0.34 16.03
C SER A 283 -4.58 0.86 16.35
N PRO A 284 -4.44 2.14 16.71
CA PRO A 284 -3.13 2.74 16.95
C PRO A 284 -2.32 1.96 17.99
N GLY A 285 -1.04 1.79 17.68
CA GLY A 285 -0.08 1.12 18.55
C GLY A 285 -0.27 -0.38 18.69
N PHE A 286 -0.98 -1.04 17.77
CA PHE A 286 -1.26 -2.48 17.85
C PHE A 286 -2.05 -2.92 19.08
N SER A 287 -2.82 -2.01 19.71
CA SER A 287 -3.75 -2.44 20.75
C SER A 287 -4.78 -3.44 20.21
N GLU A 288 -5.20 -3.24 18.96
CA GLU A 288 -5.84 -4.26 18.13
C GLU A 288 -5.07 -4.44 16.82
N TRP A 289 -5.04 -5.68 16.30
CA TRP A 289 -4.31 -6.03 15.09
C TRP A 289 -4.96 -7.19 14.34
N ASN A 290 -4.69 -7.27 13.04
CA ASN A 290 -5.15 -8.34 12.18
C ASN A 290 -4.00 -9.25 11.78
N PHE A 291 -4.29 -10.56 11.68
CA PHE A 291 -3.48 -11.55 11.01
C PHE A 291 -4.22 -12.00 9.74
N GLN A 292 -3.86 -11.38 8.62
CA GLN A 292 -4.51 -11.60 7.33
C GLN A 292 -3.45 -11.74 6.23
N PRO A 293 -2.86 -12.93 6.06
CA PRO A 293 -1.83 -13.15 5.05
C PRO A 293 -2.41 -13.12 3.63
N ALA A 294 -1.63 -12.58 2.70
CA ALA A 294 -1.90 -12.64 1.27
C ALA A 294 -1.52 -14.02 0.73
N LEU A 295 -2.36 -15.04 0.97
CA LEU A 295 -2.10 -16.45 0.67
C LEU A 295 -1.93 -16.75 -0.84
N LEU A 296 -2.39 -15.85 -1.69
CA LEU A 296 -2.28 -15.95 -3.15
C LEU A 296 -0.99 -15.33 -3.70
N THR A 297 -0.04 -14.97 -2.83
CA THR A 297 1.29 -14.56 -3.26
C THR A 297 1.96 -15.72 -4.01
N PRO A 298 2.33 -15.53 -5.29
CA PRO A 298 2.93 -16.58 -6.09
C PRO A 298 4.21 -17.13 -5.44
N ASP A 299 4.42 -18.43 -5.57
CA ASP A 299 5.62 -19.17 -5.10
C ASP A 299 5.87 -19.08 -3.58
N VAL A 300 4.93 -18.50 -2.82
CA VAL A 300 4.99 -18.45 -1.36
C VAL A 300 4.01 -19.47 -0.78
N SER A 301 4.55 -20.45 -0.05
CA SER A 301 3.76 -21.46 0.65
C SER A 301 3.84 -21.35 2.18
N TRP A 302 4.69 -20.48 2.69
CA TRP A 302 4.82 -20.20 4.12
C TRP A 302 5.44 -18.84 4.37
N ALA A 303 5.15 -18.29 5.54
CA ALA A 303 5.88 -17.15 6.08
C ALA A 303 6.02 -17.29 7.59
N LYS A 304 7.09 -16.71 8.14
CA LYS A 304 7.34 -16.64 9.57
C LYS A 304 8.04 -15.35 9.89
N GLY A 305 7.61 -14.69 10.96
CA GLY A 305 8.20 -13.42 11.38
C GLY A 305 7.85 -13.02 12.80
N LYS A 306 8.55 -11.99 13.24
CA LYS A 306 8.36 -11.35 14.53
C LYS A 306 8.15 -9.85 14.28
N VAL A 307 7.01 -9.33 14.73
CA VAL A 307 6.62 -7.93 14.56
C VAL A 307 6.73 -7.22 15.90
N PRO A 308 7.69 -6.30 16.07
CA PRO A 308 7.78 -5.51 17.28
C PRO A 308 6.61 -4.53 17.38
N THR A 309 6.02 -4.43 18.56
CA THR A 309 4.95 -3.46 18.85
C THR A 309 5.25 -2.76 20.17
N PRO A 310 4.57 -1.64 20.50
CA PRO A 310 4.69 -1.01 21.81
C PRO A 310 4.35 -1.92 23.00
N HIS A 311 3.61 -3.01 22.75
CA HIS A 311 3.17 -3.97 23.77
C HIS A 311 4.07 -5.21 23.86
N GLY A 312 5.11 -5.31 23.07
CA GLY A 312 5.94 -6.51 22.87
C GLY A 312 5.81 -7.07 21.47
N SER A 313 6.45 -8.20 21.22
CA SER A 313 6.44 -8.80 19.88
C SER A 313 5.18 -9.62 19.63
N ILE A 314 4.66 -9.53 18.41
CA ILE A 314 3.75 -10.51 17.83
C ILE A 314 4.62 -11.50 17.06
N ASP A 315 4.62 -12.78 17.44
CA ASP A 315 5.31 -13.84 16.69
C ASP A 315 4.25 -14.57 15.87
N ALA A 316 4.43 -14.64 14.57
CA ALA A 316 3.46 -15.24 13.67
C ALA A 316 4.14 -16.13 12.62
N SER A 317 3.47 -17.20 12.25
CA SER A 317 3.83 -18.00 11.09
C SER A 317 2.59 -18.64 10.47
N TRP A 318 2.67 -18.90 9.18
CA TRP A 318 1.68 -19.70 8.48
C TRP A 318 2.35 -20.61 7.46
N LYS A 319 1.69 -21.73 7.16
CA LYS A 319 2.08 -22.69 6.12
C LYS A 319 0.85 -23.22 5.41
N LEU A 320 0.82 -23.03 4.11
CA LEU A 320 -0.25 -23.48 3.22
C LEU A 320 0.07 -24.90 2.71
N ASN A 321 -0.86 -25.82 2.90
CA ASN A 321 -0.84 -27.14 2.31
C ASN A 321 -1.91 -27.24 1.22
N ARG A 322 -1.53 -27.00 -0.01
CA ARG A 322 -2.46 -27.02 -1.17
C ARG A 322 -3.05 -28.41 -1.42
N GLN A 323 -2.31 -29.49 -1.15
CA GLN A 323 -2.80 -30.85 -1.35
C GLN A 323 -3.92 -31.23 -0.36
N LYS A 324 -3.83 -30.74 0.88
CA LYS A 324 -4.86 -30.95 1.90
C LYS A 324 -5.92 -29.83 1.92
N ASN A 325 -5.73 -28.78 1.12
CA ASN A 325 -6.55 -27.59 1.13
C ASN A 325 -6.66 -26.96 2.52
N GLU A 326 -5.53 -26.83 3.21
CA GLU A 326 -5.42 -26.37 4.59
C GLU A 326 -4.32 -25.33 4.77
N ILE A 327 -4.52 -24.43 5.71
CA ILE A 327 -3.49 -23.55 6.24
C ILE A 327 -3.30 -23.81 7.74
N GLY A 328 -2.04 -24.07 8.15
CA GLY A 328 -1.63 -24.06 9.54
C GLY A 328 -1.05 -22.70 9.91
N MET A 329 -1.45 -22.15 11.05
CA MET A 329 -1.02 -20.87 11.58
C MET A 329 -0.61 -21.01 13.05
N GLU A 330 0.54 -20.42 13.41
CA GLU A 330 1.00 -20.28 14.79
C GLU A 330 1.09 -18.79 15.09
N ILE A 331 0.54 -18.34 16.21
CA ILE A 331 0.54 -16.95 16.58
C ILE A 331 0.67 -16.77 18.08
N CYS A 332 1.62 -15.94 18.51
CA CYS A 332 1.79 -15.51 19.90
C CYS A 332 1.48 -14.02 20.00
N SER A 333 0.50 -13.67 20.80
CA SER A 333 0.05 -12.30 21.03
C SER A 333 0.64 -11.75 22.33
N PRO A 334 1.18 -10.52 22.35
CA PRO A 334 1.61 -9.88 23.60
C PRO A 334 0.43 -9.57 24.51
N ILE A 335 0.70 -9.44 25.81
CA ILE A 335 -0.30 -9.05 26.82
C ILE A 335 -0.83 -7.65 26.49
N GLY A 336 -2.13 -7.43 26.70
CA GLY A 336 -2.77 -6.12 26.51
C GLY A 336 -3.15 -5.81 25.07
N THR A 337 -3.01 -6.76 24.14
CA THR A 337 -3.44 -6.58 22.75
C THR A 337 -4.53 -7.57 22.35
N SER A 338 -5.28 -7.26 21.30
CA SER A 338 -6.31 -8.14 20.75
C SER A 338 -6.07 -8.37 19.25
N GLY A 339 -5.82 -9.62 18.86
CA GLY A 339 -5.64 -10.00 17.47
C GLY A 339 -6.88 -10.63 16.86
N THR A 340 -7.02 -10.50 15.54
CA THR A 340 -8.05 -11.20 14.76
C THR A 340 -7.42 -11.84 13.53
N ILE A 341 -7.53 -13.17 13.43
CA ILE A 341 -7.19 -13.90 12.19
C ILE A 341 -8.33 -13.67 11.21
N ARG A 342 -8.01 -13.31 9.97
CA ARG A 342 -8.98 -13.08 8.89
C ARG A 342 -8.55 -13.77 7.61
N LEU A 343 -9.48 -14.50 6.99
CA LEU A 343 -9.27 -15.11 5.68
C LEU A 343 -10.48 -14.77 4.79
N PRO A 344 -10.25 -14.33 3.54
CA PRO A 344 -11.32 -13.92 2.63
C PRO A 344 -11.99 -15.10 1.92
N PHE A 345 -11.81 -16.33 2.42
CA PHE A 345 -12.26 -17.57 1.79
C PHE A 345 -13.31 -18.25 2.65
N ALA A 346 -14.21 -18.99 1.99
CA ALA A 346 -15.12 -19.90 2.67
C ALA A 346 -14.34 -21.04 3.33
N VAL A 347 -14.62 -21.27 4.60
CA VAL A 347 -13.96 -22.24 5.47
C VAL A 347 -14.97 -23.33 5.84
N SER A 348 -14.58 -24.59 5.71
CA SER A 348 -15.42 -25.72 6.09
C SER A 348 -15.31 -26.06 7.58
N SER A 349 -14.09 -25.92 8.14
CA SER A 349 -13.84 -26.15 9.56
C SER A 349 -12.49 -25.58 9.97
N TYR A 350 -12.28 -25.45 11.29
CA TYR A 350 -10.97 -25.12 11.83
C TYR A 350 -10.68 -25.90 13.12
N LYS A 351 -9.40 -26.06 13.43
CA LYS A 351 -8.91 -26.52 14.73
C LYS A 351 -8.23 -25.38 15.46
N LEU A 352 -8.60 -25.16 16.72
CA LEU A 352 -7.93 -24.23 17.61
C LEU A 352 -7.32 -25.03 18.76
N ASP A 353 -6.00 -24.98 18.89
CA ASP A 353 -5.24 -25.70 19.92
C ASP A 353 -5.63 -27.20 20.01
N GLY A 354 -5.84 -27.81 18.84
CA GLY A 354 -6.25 -29.22 18.72
C GLY A 354 -7.75 -29.50 18.74
N THR A 355 -8.58 -28.54 19.17
CA THR A 355 -10.04 -28.70 19.23
C THR A 355 -10.70 -28.31 17.91
N GLN A 356 -11.52 -29.23 17.35
CA GLN A 356 -12.24 -29.04 16.08
C GLN A 356 -13.48 -28.17 16.28
N HIS A 357 -13.72 -27.26 15.33
CA HIS A 357 -14.90 -26.41 15.25
C HIS A 357 -15.47 -26.44 13.82
N ALA A 358 -16.78 -26.51 13.71
CA ALA A 358 -17.47 -26.30 12.43
C ALA A 358 -17.63 -24.80 12.15
N VAL A 359 -17.62 -24.44 10.89
CA VAL A 359 -17.86 -23.07 10.42
C VAL A 359 -18.84 -23.12 9.25
N ASP A 360 -19.79 -22.23 9.25
CA ASP A 360 -20.71 -21.99 8.14
C ASP A 360 -20.67 -20.49 7.80
N SER A 361 -19.60 -20.09 7.12
CA SER A 361 -19.37 -18.68 6.75
C SER A 361 -18.52 -18.58 5.50
N ASP A 362 -18.86 -17.63 4.62
CA ASP A 362 -18.09 -17.28 3.45
C ASP A 362 -16.77 -16.57 3.75
N LYS A 363 -16.59 -16.13 5.00
CA LYS A 363 -15.37 -15.48 5.50
C LYS A 363 -15.02 -16.02 6.88
N PHE A 364 -13.74 -16.20 7.13
CA PHE A 364 -13.25 -16.67 8.41
C PHE A 364 -12.72 -15.51 9.26
N GLU A 365 -13.24 -15.39 10.47
CA GLU A 365 -12.72 -14.49 11.49
C GLU A 365 -12.61 -15.24 12.84
N LEU A 366 -11.43 -15.15 13.47
CA LEU A 366 -11.15 -15.76 14.76
C LEU A 366 -10.33 -14.83 15.64
N LYS A 367 -10.83 -14.50 16.84
CA LYS A 367 -10.08 -13.71 17.81
C LYS A 367 -8.97 -14.51 18.46
N VAL A 368 -7.80 -13.91 18.57
CA VAL A 368 -6.60 -14.47 19.22
C VAL A 368 -6.57 -13.99 20.68
N LYS A 369 -6.29 -14.93 21.60
CA LYS A 369 -6.20 -14.61 23.04
C LYS A 369 -4.91 -13.83 23.35
N ALA A 370 -5.05 -12.71 24.05
CA ALA A 370 -3.93 -11.90 24.54
C ALA A 370 -3.00 -12.69 25.45
N GLY A 371 -1.69 -12.43 25.33
CA GLY A 371 -0.67 -13.04 26.20
C GLY A 371 -0.48 -14.55 26.03
N LYS A 372 -0.97 -15.12 24.94
CA LYS A 372 -0.89 -16.56 24.67
C LYS A 372 -0.43 -16.85 23.24
N CYS A 373 0.13 -18.03 23.06
CA CYS A 373 0.31 -18.64 21.74
C CYS A 373 -0.90 -19.51 21.41
N SER A 374 -1.32 -19.51 20.15
CA SER A 374 -2.39 -20.36 19.63
C SER A 374 -1.96 -21.01 18.34
N SER A 375 -2.34 -22.27 18.16
CA SER A 375 -2.19 -23.02 16.91
C SER A 375 -3.56 -23.13 16.24
N VAL A 376 -3.63 -22.68 14.99
CA VAL A 376 -4.87 -22.68 14.22
C VAL A 376 -4.65 -23.40 12.91
N THR A 377 -5.44 -24.42 12.63
CA THR A 377 -5.48 -25.06 11.31
C THR A 377 -6.84 -24.82 10.70
N VAL A 378 -6.89 -24.27 9.51
CA VAL A 378 -8.13 -23.96 8.78
C VAL A 378 -8.21 -24.81 7.53
N SER A 379 -9.33 -25.49 7.31
CA SER A 379 -9.64 -26.26 6.11
C SER A 379 -10.60 -25.46 5.25
N PHE A 380 -10.23 -25.22 3.98
CA PHE A 380 -11.01 -24.43 3.05
C PHE A 380 -12.15 -25.25 2.42
N ALA A 381 -13.27 -24.59 2.18
CA ALA A 381 -14.44 -25.23 1.54
C ALA A 381 -14.22 -25.51 0.05
N LYS A 382 -13.35 -24.75 -0.60
CA LYS A 382 -12.95 -24.91 -2.00
C LYS A 382 -11.43 -24.89 -2.11
N THR A 383 -10.90 -25.54 -3.15
CA THR A 383 -9.46 -25.51 -3.44
C THR A 383 -8.96 -24.09 -3.66
N LEU A 384 -7.91 -23.72 -2.95
CA LEU A 384 -7.20 -22.45 -3.08
C LEU A 384 -6.26 -22.44 -4.28
#